data_edb46cf79538218ea8be16d77354471e
#
_entry.id   edb46cf79538218ea8be16d77354471e
#
_cell.length_a   1.000
_cell.length_b   1.000
_cell.length_c   1.000
_cell.angle_alpha   90.00
_cell.angle_beta   90.00
_cell.angle_gamma   90.00
#
_symmetry.space_group_name_H-M   'P 1'
#
loop_
_entity.id
_entity.type
_entity.pdbx_description
1 polymer ?
#
loop_
_entity_poly.entity_id
_entity_poly.type
_entity_poly.pdbx_seq_one_letter_code
_entity_poly.pdbx_strand_id
1 'polypeptide(L)'
;MKKILILFQYIEVNQMSKTFRIVFIGLLVSQALALYAVESMIPVPFIAPGAKLGLANLITVVSLYTLESKKDVFLVILLRLLLATMIGGTLSTFIYSVAGAILSYIAMVFVKDSLKDKVSIIGVSAAGAFFHNVGQLIVASAMVENIAIMLYLPTLS
;
A
#
# COMPACT_ATOMS: atom_id res chain seq x y z
N MET A 1 21.87 0.47 18.31
CA MET A 1 21.07 0.90 17.16
C MET A 1 21.84 0.81 15.83
N LYS A 2 23.09 1.32 15.70
CA LYS A 2 23.91 1.16 14.48
C LYS A 2 24.18 -0.29 14.05
N LYS A 3 24.37 -1.23 14.97
CA LYS A 3 24.60 -2.65 14.64
C LYS A 3 23.40 -3.34 13.99
N ILE A 4 22.19 -2.97 14.36
CA ILE A 4 20.96 -3.52 13.77
C ILE A 4 20.76 -2.98 12.35
N LEU A 5 21.06 -1.70 12.13
CA LEU A 5 21.07 -1.09 10.80
C LEU A 5 22.10 -1.72 9.87
N ILE A 6 23.28 -2.04 10.39
CA ILE A 6 24.37 -2.74 9.64
C ILE A 6 23.96 -4.18 9.32
N LEU A 7 23.25 -4.87 10.21
CA LEU A 7 22.72 -6.21 9.95
C LEU A 7 21.62 -6.19 8.87
N PHE A 8 20.78 -5.17 8.85
CA PHE A 8 19.79 -4.96 7.76
C PHE A 8 20.46 -4.57 6.44
N GLN A 9 21.54 -3.82 6.48
CA GLN A 9 22.32 -3.42 5.31
C GLN A 9 23.20 -4.56 4.76
N TYR A 10 23.50 -5.59 5.59
CA TYR A 10 24.30 -6.76 5.20
C TYR A 10 23.45 -7.89 4.59
N ILE A 11 22.13 -7.82 4.72
CA ILE A 11 21.22 -8.63 3.92
C ILE A 11 20.99 -7.86 2.60
N GLU A 12 22.02 -7.77 1.78
CA GLU A 12 21.89 -7.32 0.40
C GLU A 12 20.94 -8.29 -0.33
N VAL A 13 19.72 -7.83 -0.54
CA VAL A 13 18.66 -8.59 -1.22
C VAL A 13 19.10 -9.01 -2.63
N ASN A 14 20.14 -8.38 -3.16
CA ASN A 14 20.75 -8.68 -4.45
C ASN A 14 21.55 -10.00 -4.46
N GLN A 15 21.90 -10.54 -3.31
CA GLN A 15 22.55 -11.86 -3.18
C GLN A 15 21.59 -12.95 -2.68
N MET A 16 20.33 -12.62 -2.46
CA MET A 16 19.34 -13.61 -2.05
C MET A 16 19.11 -14.63 -3.17
N SER A 17 19.15 -15.91 -2.82
CA SER A 17 18.73 -16.96 -3.74
C SER A 17 17.30 -16.66 -4.23
N LYS A 18 16.99 -17.02 -5.46
CA LYS A 18 15.64 -16.83 -6.04
C LYS A 18 14.54 -17.35 -5.10
N THR A 19 14.80 -18.45 -4.41
CA THR A 19 13.89 -19.07 -3.44
C THR A 19 13.63 -18.14 -2.25
N PHE A 20 14.67 -17.56 -1.66
CA PHE A 20 14.52 -16.65 -0.52
C PHE A 20 13.70 -15.40 -0.90
N ARG A 21 13.95 -14.84 -2.08
CA ARG A 21 13.19 -13.70 -2.60
C ARG A 21 11.70 -14.01 -2.74
N ILE A 22 11.36 -15.19 -3.28
CA ILE A 22 9.95 -15.62 -3.43
C ILE A 22 9.30 -15.79 -2.05
N VAL A 23 9.99 -16.45 -1.11
CA VAL A 23 9.48 -16.63 0.26
C VAL A 23 9.28 -15.30 0.95
N PHE A 24 10.20 -14.36 0.79
CA PHE A 24 10.11 -13.03 1.40
C PHE A 24 8.93 -12.23 0.83
N ILE A 25 8.71 -12.26 -0.49
CA ILE A 25 7.53 -11.67 -1.13
C ILE A 25 6.25 -12.32 -0.56
N GLY A 26 6.21 -13.64 -0.43
CA GLY A 26 5.09 -14.36 0.16
C GLY A 26 4.78 -13.93 1.60
N LEU A 27 5.80 -13.71 2.42
CA LEU A 27 5.65 -13.20 3.78
C LEU A 27 5.07 -11.78 3.79
N LEU A 28 5.56 -10.88 2.93
CA LEU A 28 5.02 -9.52 2.83
C LEU A 28 3.56 -9.52 2.38
N VAL A 29 3.21 -10.36 1.41
CA VAL A 29 1.82 -10.51 0.95
C VAL A 29 0.93 -11.04 2.07
N SER A 30 1.38 -12.06 2.82
CA SER A 30 0.63 -12.62 3.95
C SER A 30 0.37 -11.58 5.05
N GLN A 31 1.37 -10.77 5.40
CA GLN A 31 1.22 -9.68 6.37
C GLN A 31 0.24 -8.61 5.86
N ALA A 32 0.31 -8.27 4.57
CA ALA A 32 -0.62 -7.32 3.97
C ALA A 32 -2.07 -7.84 4.00
N LEU A 33 -2.28 -9.14 3.78
CA LEU A 33 -3.59 -9.78 3.89
C LEU A 33 -4.10 -9.83 5.33
N ALA A 34 -3.22 -10.09 6.29
CA ALA A 34 -3.58 -10.06 7.71
C ALA A 34 -4.05 -8.65 8.12
N LEU A 35 -3.32 -7.59 7.72
CA LEU A 35 -3.73 -6.21 7.97
C LEU A 35 -5.03 -5.86 7.25
N TYR A 36 -5.23 -6.34 6.03
CA TYR A 36 -6.48 -6.18 5.30
C TYR A 36 -7.66 -6.84 6.04
N ALA A 37 -7.46 -8.05 6.58
CA ALA A 37 -8.48 -8.74 7.35
C ALA A 37 -8.84 -7.99 8.64
N VAL A 38 -7.83 -7.53 9.39
CA VAL A 38 -8.03 -6.69 10.59
C VAL A 38 -8.78 -5.40 10.23
N GLU A 39 -8.37 -4.72 9.17
CA GLU A 39 -9.04 -3.50 8.71
C GLU A 39 -10.50 -3.75 8.34
N SER A 40 -10.81 -4.89 7.73
CA SER A 40 -12.19 -5.24 7.35
C SER A 40 -13.10 -5.52 8.56
N MET A 41 -12.54 -5.79 9.74
CA MET A 41 -13.28 -5.99 10.99
C MET A 41 -13.58 -4.67 11.72
N ILE A 42 -12.91 -3.59 11.36
CA ILE A 42 -13.13 -2.27 11.96
C ILE A 42 -14.38 -1.65 11.32
N PRO A 43 -15.47 -1.44 12.08
CA PRO A 43 -16.64 -0.77 11.56
C PRO A 43 -16.32 0.72 11.38
N VAL A 44 -15.93 1.10 10.20
CA VAL A 44 -15.63 2.49 9.90
C VAL A 44 -16.90 3.12 9.35
N PRO A 45 -17.41 4.19 9.95
CA PRO A 45 -18.60 4.90 9.47
C PRO A 45 -18.26 5.71 8.21
N PHE A 46 -17.93 5.01 7.12
CA PHE A 46 -17.57 5.68 5.88
C PHE A 46 -18.78 5.97 5.00
N ILE A 47 -18.74 7.15 4.48
CA ILE A 47 -19.71 7.72 3.57
C ILE A 47 -19.61 7.07 2.18
N ALA A 48 -18.46 6.50 1.83
CA ALA A 48 -18.25 5.75 0.60
C ALA A 48 -18.17 4.25 0.89
N PRO A 49 -19.12 3.43 0.44
CA PRO A 49 -19.09 1.99 0.58
C PRO A 49 -17.82 1.40 -0.06
N GLY A 50 -17.01 0.71 0.72
CA GLY A 50 -15.78 0.06 0.24
C GLY A 50 -14.50 0.87 0.42
N ALA A 51 -14.55 2.13 0.84
CA ALA A 51 -13.36 2.88 1.24
C ALA A 51 -12.76 2.27 2.52
N LYS A 52 -11.43 2.16 2.56
CA LYS A 52 -10.68 1.56 3.66
C LYS A 52 -9.55 2.50 4.10
N LEU A 53 -9.13 2.37 5.37
CA LEU A 53 -8.03 3.16 5.95
C LEU A 53 -6.69 2.94 5.21
N GLY A 54 -6.54 1.77 4.57
CA GLY A 54 -5.32 1.45 3.83
C GLY A 54 -4.20 0.90 4.72
N LEU A 55 -4.50 0.24 5.83
CA LEU A 55 -3.50 -0.38 6.70
C LEU A 55 -2.59 -1.33 5.94
N ALA A 56 -3.12 -2.07 4.97
CA ALA A 56 -2.33 -2.92 4.09
C ALA A 56 -1.29 -2.14 3.25
N ASN A 57 -1.45 -0.82 3.11
CA ASN A 57 -0.48 0.03 2.42
C ASN A 57 0.82 0.22 3.21
N LEU A 58 0.81 0.02 4.53
CA LEU A 58 2.02 0.00 5.35
C LEU A 58 3.01 -1.05 4.85
N ILE A 59 2.52 -2.22 4.42
CA ILE A 59 3.39 -3.26 3.85
C ILE A 59 3.97 -2.83 2.50
N THR A 60 3.28 -1.99 1.74
CA THR A 60 3.84 -1.41 0.52
C THR A 60 5.05 -0.51 0.85
N VAL A 61 4.96 0.30 1.92
CA VAL A 61 6.10 1.11 2.39
C VAL A 61 7.25 0.21 2.83
N VAL A 62 6.97 -0.81 3.66
CA VAL A 62 7.98 -1.79 4.09
C VAL A 62 8.62 -2.45 2.87
N SER A 63 7.82 -2.91 1.91
CA SER A 63 8.32 -3.52 0.67
C SER A 63 9.20 -2.57 -0.13
N LEU A 64 8.84 -1.28 -0.20
CA LEU A 64 9.60 -0.27 -0.93
C LEU A 64 10.98 0.01 -0.32
N TYR A 65 11.15 -0.24 0.99
CA TYR A 65 12.42 -0.03 1.70
C TYR A 65 13.24 -1.32 1.90
N THR A 66 12.60 -2.49 1.74
CA THR A 66 13.27 -3.79 1.93
C THR A 66 13.58 -4.50 0.63
N LEU A 67 12.79 -4.27 -0.42
CA LEU A 67 13.01 -4.84 -1.75
C LEU A 67 13.73 -3.82 -2.64
N GLU A 68 14.81 -4.24 -3.29
CA GLU A 68 15.56 -3.37 -4.22
C GLU A 68 14.82 -3.15 -5.53
N SER A 69 14.09 -4.18 -5.98
CA SER A 69 13.38 -4.13 -7.25
C SER A 69 11.99 -3.50 -7.11
N LYS A 70 11.77 -2.38 -7.78
CA LYS A 70 10.43 -1.78 -7.90
C LYS A 70 9.39 -2.74 -8.48
N LYS A 71 9.84 -3.69 -9.33
CA LYS A 71 8.96 -4.74 -9.88
C LYS A 71 8.45 -5.70 -8.80
N ASP A 72 9.28 -6.01 -7.80
CA ASP A 72 8.88 -6.89 -6.70
C ASP A 72 7.90 -6.20 -5.76
N VAL A 73 8.11 -4.92 -5.49
CA VAL A 73 7.14 -4.12 -4.73
C VAL A 73 5.79 -4.10 -5.44
N PHE A 74 5.80 -3.89 -6.74
CA PHE A 74 4.58 -3.94 -7.55
C PHE A 74 3.92 -5.33 -7.53
N LEU A 75 4.73 -6.40 -7.57
CA LEU A 75 4.25 -7.78 -7.45
C LEU A 75 3.57 -8.04 -6.10
N VAL A 76 4.15 -7.55 -4.99
CA VAL A 76 3.53 -7.63 -3.65
C VAL A 76 2.16 -6.93 -3.66
N ILE A 77 2.08 -5.73 -4.26
CA ILE A 77 0.82 -4.98 -4.37
C ILE A 77 -0.21 -5.78 -5.19
N LEU A 78 0.19 -6.27 -6.34
CA LEU A 78 -0.70 -7.02 -7.23
C LEU A 78 -1.24 -8.29 -6.56
N LEU A 79 -0.34 -9.09 -5.98
CA LEU A 79 -0.73 -10.34 -5.31
C LEU A 79 -1.67 -10.09 -4.14
N ARG A 80 -1.38 -9.09 -3.28
CA ARG A 80 -2.27 -8.77 -2.16
C ARG A 80 -3.67 -8.34 -2.63
N LEU A 81 -3.75 -7.54 -3.70
CA LEU A 81 -5.03 -7.07 -4.23
C LEU A 81 -5.87 -8.24 -4.76
N LEU A 82 -5.25 -9.12 -5.55
CA LEU A 82 -5.92 -10.32 -6.09
C LEU A 82 -6.41 -11.23 -4.97
N LEU A 83 -5.54 -11.58 -4.02
CA LEU A 83 -5.89 -12.48 -2.92
C LEU A 83 -6.91 -11.86 -1.97
N ALA A 84 -6.82 -10.57 -1.65
CA ALA A 84 -7.81 -9.88 -0.82
C ALA A 84 -9.20 -9.92 -1.47
N THR A 85 -9.28 -9.80 -2.79
CA THR A 85 -10.54 -9.89 -3.53
C THR A 85 -11.11 -11.30 -3.49
N MET A 86 -10.26 -12.33 -3.58
CA MET A 86 -10.69 -13.72 -3.51
C MET A 86 -11.19 -14.12 -2.10
N ILE A 87 -10.67 -13.51 -1.04
CA ILE A 87 -11.01 -13.84 0.36
C ILE A 87 -12.37 -13.25 0.78
N GLY A 88 -12.86 -12.23 0.13
CA GLY A 88 -14.15 -11.62 0.51
C GLY A 88 -14.34 -10.22 -0.02
N GLY A 89 -13.54 -9.81 -0.99
CA GLY A 89 -13.71 -8.54 -1.69
C GLY A 89 -14.86 -8.59 -2.68
N THR A 90 -15.52 -7.45 -2.87
CA THR A 90 -16.44 -7.23 -3.98
C THR A 90 -15.70 -6.61 -5.17
N LEU A 91 -16.29 -6.66 -6.35
CA LEU A 91 -15.72 -6.00 -7.54
C LEU A 91 -15.52 -4.50 -7.29
N SER A 92 -16.45 -3.86 -6.61
CA SER A 92 -16.35 -2.44 -6.23
C SER A 92 -15.14 -2.19 -5.32
N THR A 93 -14.98 -2.98 -4.24
CA THR A 93 -13.83 -2.85 -3.32
C THR A 93 -12.50 -3.13 -4.02
N PHE A 94 -12.49 -4.01 -5.02
CA PHE A 94 -11.31 -4.26 -5.85
C PHE A 94 -10.91 -3.03 -6.65
N ILE A 95 -11.86 -2.41 -7.36
CA ILE A 95 -11.60 -1.22 -8.20
C ILE A 95 -11.09 -0.05 -7.33
N TYR A 96 -11.71 0.21 -6.17
CA TYR A 96 -11.23 1.21 -5.20
C TYR A 96 -9.80 0.92 -4.74
N SER A 97 -9.55 -0.34 -4.37
CA SER A 97 -8.24 -0.75 -3.84
C SER A 97 -7.14 -0.67 -4.90
N VAL A 98 -7.44 -1.02 -6.15
CA VAL A 98 -6.49 -0.92 -7.27
C VAL A 98 -6.12 0.53 -7.52
N ALA A 99 -7.10 1.43 -7.67
CA ALA A 99 -6.86 2.84 -7.92
C ALA A 99 -6.04 3.48 -6.78
N GLY A 100 -6.46 3.24 -5.53
CA GLY A 100 -5.75 3.72 -4.35
C GLY A 100 -4.31 3.17 -4.28
N ALA A 101 -4.12 1.87 -4.50
CA ALA A 101 -2.80 1.25 -4.41
C ALA A 101 -1.83 1.73 -5.51
N ILE A 102 -2.31 1.88 -6.74
CA ILE A 102 -1.48 2.37 -7.86
C ILE A 102 -1.07 3.82 -7.60
N LEU A 103 -2.01 4.69 -7.23
CA LEU A 103 -1.71 6.10 -7.01
C LEU A 103 -0.79 6.28 -5.80
N SER A 104 -1.02 5.55 -4.72
CA SER A 104 -0.15 5.48 -3.55
C SER A 104 1.27 5.04 -3.91
N TYR A 105 1.40 3.96 -4.67
CA TYR A 105 2.70 3.42 -5.08
C TYR A 105 3.50 4.44 -5.91
N ILE A 106 2.85 5.06 -6.90
CA ILE A 106 3.50 6.09 -7.74
C ILE A 106 3.96 7.25 -6.86
N ALA A 107 3.12 7.75 -5.96
CA ALA A 107 3.46 8.84 -5.05
C ALA A 107 4.63 8.48 -4.14
N MET A 108 4.62 7.28 -3.53
CA MET A 108 5.71 6.84 -2.65
C MET A 108 7.04 6.70 -3.39
N VAL A 109 7.03 6.11 -4.60
CA VAL A 109 8.24 6.00 -5.43
C VAL A 109 8.74 7.39 -5.80
N PHE A 110 7.86 8.28 -6.23
CA PHE A 110 8.22 9.65 -6.60
C PHE A 110 8.83 10.43 -5.43
N VAL A 111 8.19 10.40 -4.26
CA VAL A 111 8.68 11.09 -3.05
C VAL A 111 10.03 10.51 -2.61
N LYS A 112 10.15 9.17 -2.57
CA LYS A 112 11.40 8.50 -2.19
C LYS A 112 12.54 8.85 -3.15
N ASP A 113 12.32 8.82 -4.45
CA ASP A 113 13.35 9.04 -5.46
C ASP A 113 13.73 10.53 -5.59
N SER A 114 12.74 11.44 -5.44
CA SER A 114 12.96 12.88 -5.56
C SER A 114 13.61 13.49 -4.33
N LEU A 115 13.17 13.09 -3.14
CA LEU A 115 13.63 13.69 -1.88
C LEU A 115 14.74 12.89 -1.20
N LYS A 116 14.95 11.62 -1.60
CA LYS A 116 16.04 10.75 -1.08
C LYS A 116 16.19 10.86 0.45
N ASP A 117 17.36 11.30 0.91
CA ASP A 117 17.71 11.40 2.33
C ASP A 117 16.99 12.56 3.07
N LYS A 118 16.25 13.43 2.36
CA LYS A 118 15.54 14.57 2.93
C LYS A 118 14.15 14.20 3.47
N VAL A 119 13.65 12.99 3.15
CA VAL A 119 12.35 12.51 3.61
C VAL A 119 12.50 11.27 4.46
N SER A 120 11.79 11.23 5.59
CA SER A 120 11.73 10.05 6.44
C SER A 120 10.77 8.99 5.85
N ILE A 121 10.91 7.74 6.32
CA ILE A 121 9.97 6.66 5.99
C ILE A 121 8.53 7.06 6.33
N ILE A 122 8.35 7.80 7.43
CA ILE A 122 7.03 8.31 7.85
C ILE A 122 6.48 9.29 6.81
N GLY A 123 7.31 10.18 6.27
CA GLY A 123 6.90 11.12 5.22
C GLY A 123 6.46 10.41 3.93
N VAL A 124 7.21 9.38 3.52
CA VAL A 124 6.83 8.55 2.36
C VAL A 124 5.53 7.80 2.62
N SER A 125 5.35 7.27 3.85
CA SER A 125 4.12 6.59 4.26
C SER A 125 2.91 7.53 4.25
N ALA A 126 3.07 8.74 4.79
CA ALA A 126 2.01 9.75 4.80
C ALA A 126 1.60 10.16 3.38
N ALA A 127 2.56 10.40 2.49
CA ALA A 127 2.28 10.65 1.09
C ALA A 127 1.53 9.46 0.44
N GLY A 128 1.97 8.23 0.72
CA GLY A 128 1.29 7.03 0.25
C GLY A 128 -0.15 6.92 0.72
N ALA A 129 -0.41 7.19 2.01
CA ALA A 129 -1.75 7.16 2.60
C ALA A 129 -2.66 8.23 1.97
N PHE A 130 -2.16 9.46 1.85
CA PHE A 130 -2.90 10.55 1.22
C PHE A 130 -3.31 10.21 -0.22
N PHE A 131 -2.36 9.79 -1.06
CA PHE A 131 -2.64 9.45 -2.45
C PHE A 131 -3.46 8.17 -2.60
N HIS A 132 -3.39 7.24 -1.62
CA HIS A 132 -4.29 6.10 -1.59
C HIS A 132 -5.75 6.54 -1.44
N ASN A 133 -6.03 7.43 -0.50
CA ASN A 133 -7.36 7.97 -0.29
C ASN A 133 -7.85 8.80 -1.49
N VAL A 134 -6.96 9.60 -2.09
CA VAL A 134 -7.27 10.32 -3.34
C VAL A 134 -7.70 9.34 -4.45
N GLY A 135 -6.95 8.25 -4.65
CA GLY A 135 -7.27 7.25 -5.66
C GLY A 135 -8.63 6.58 -5.42
N GLN A 136 -8.95 6.27 -4.17
CA GLN A 136 -10.26 5.71 -3.82
C GLN A 136 -11.41 6.70 -4.08
N LEU A 137 -11.22 7.97 -3.69
CA LEU A 137 -12.24 9.00 -3.86
C LEU A 137 -12.48 9.35 -5.33
N ILE A 138 -11.45 9.33 -6.18
CA ILE A 138 -11.61 9.51 -7.62
C ILE A 138 -12.55 8.44 -8.18
N VAL A 139 -12.32 7.17 -7.83
CA VAL A 139 -13.19 6.08 -8.28
C VAL A 139 -14.58 6.20 -7.67
N ALA A 140 -14.69 6.54 -6.38
CA ALA A 140 -15.97 6.72 -5.71
C ALA A 140 -16.80 7.82 -6.38
N SER A 141 -16.19 8.98 -6.66
CA SER A 141 -16.88 10.10 -7.33
C SER A 141 -17.33 9.75 -8.74
N ALA A 142 -16.53 8.96 -9.47
CA ALA A 142 -16.90 8.50 -10.81
C ALA A 142 -18.03 7.48 -10.80
N MET A 143 -18.09 6.58 -9.78
CA MET A 143 -19.15 5.58 -9.69
C MET A 143 -20.49 6.12 -9.23
N VAL A 144 -20.49 7.19 -8.43
CA VAL A 144 -21.70 7.81 -7.89
C VAL A 144 -22.11 9.05 -8.70
N GLU A 145 -21.33 9.41 -9.73
CA GLU A 145 -21.52 10.61 -10.57
C GLU A 145 -21.62 11.91 -9.75
N ASN A 146 -20.99 11.93 -8.54
CA ASN A 146 -21.05 13.03 -7.62
C ASN A 146 -19.68 13.47 -7.14
N ILE A 147 -19.21 14.60 -7.65
CA ILE A 147 -17.90 15.16 -7.32
C ILE A 147 -17.78 15.64 -5.86
N ALA A 148 -18.92 15.87 -5.17
CA ALA A 148 -18.94 16.31 -3.78
C ALA A 148 -18.32 15.27 -2.82
N ILE A 149 -18.19 14.01 -3.24
CA ILE A 149 -17.48 12.95 -2.48
C ILE A 149 -16.02 13.31 -2.25
N MET A 150 -15.40 14.09 -3.13
CA MET A 150 -14.04 14.60 -2.95
C MET A 150 -13.85 15.47 -1.71
N LEU A 151 -14.93 16.08 -1.20
CA LEU A 151 -14.89 16.90 0.02
C LEU A 151 -14.61 16.07 1.29
N TYR A 152 -14.69 14.73 1.21
CA TYR A 152 -14.38 13.85 2.34
C TYR A 152 -12.88 13.53 2.46
N LEU A 153 -12.03 13.99 1.53
CA LEU A 153 -10.59 13.77 1.58
C LEU A 153 -9.97 14.21 2.94
N PRO A 154 -10.31 15.38 3.53
CA PRO A 154 -9.73 15.81 4.80
C PRO A 154 -10.09 14.91 6.00
N THR A 155 -11.16 14.15 5.90
CA THR A 155 -11.60 13.25 6.99
C THR A 155 -11.02 11.85 6.88
N LEU A 156 -10.42 11.51 5.72
CA LEU A 156 -9.84 10.20 5.42
C LEU A 156 -8.30 10.22 5.44
N SER A 157 -7.68 11.39 5.41
CA SER A 157 -6.20 11.53 5.34
C SER A 157 -5.53 11.75 6.70
#